data_62cc0a241fce934c6909005a33bf0401
#
_entry.id   62cc0a241fce934c6909005a33bf0401
#
_cell.length_a   1.000
_cell.length_b   1.000
_cell.length_c   1.000
_cell.angle_alpha   90.00
_cell.angle_beta   90.00
_cell.angle_gamma   90.00
#
_symmetry.space_group_name_H-M   'P 1'
#
loop_
_entity.id
_entity.type
_entity.pdbx_description
1 polymer ?
#
loop_
_entity_poly.entity_id
_entity_poly.type
_entity_poly.pdbx_seq_one_letter_code
_entity_poly.pdbx_strand_id
1 'polypeptide(L)'
;MKNGIKSVLVLTSICLITTLLVALTNHFTAPVIEKNKADAANKSLIQVLEGAKNFDKLEKPADTPESVQDIYMETSGLGFAVTVSVTSSYSKSPMLYTVGVSSNGMITGIVITNYGETKDFGKDTYPQSYVGMDSALNGAELVSGVTYSSAAFRQGVEDVFAVLIKMNLIQAGEKSEEQKIKELLDKLIPGALNDSGTGSFKDYTVPDWGAAGYEASNGTGYILVSKDGTVYTVNPFGKVKAYDTDGKDITDTAQNLTDAAGAVPNLSREKENADTKALKKLAGDTSAFTAAVIDTVSTVTNAFVIDNEGERLYGFVCRPIGYNNGTMTVYGILDSEGKIKEIKISEIILYSQHYDDYELNEEAYTEGLKGKDGSTLSEEDTLISGATISGNAVNKALKDMFGAYEDITKGGNGN
;
A
#
# COMPACT_ATOMS: atom_id res chain seq x y z
N MET A 1 15.20 -58.03 -24.64
CA MET A 1 16.39 -57.38 -24.11
C MET A 1 17.16 -56.55 -25.14
N LYS A 2 17.47 -57.01 -26.36
CA LYS A 2 18.23 -56.24 -27.38
C LYS A 2 17.59 -54.89 -27.80
N ASN A 3 16.25 -54.77 -27.85
CA ASN A 3 15.56 -53.53 -28.25
C ASN A 3 15.58 -52.45 -27.14
N GLY A 4 15.53 -52.87 -25.87
CA GLY A 4 15.58 -51.95 -24.73
C GLY A 4 16.96 -51.27 -24.63
N ILE A 5 18.02 -52.01 -24.82
CA ILE A 5 19.39 -51.47 -24.80
C ILE A 5 19.60 -50.46 -25.94
N LYS A 6 19.08 -50.73 -27.13
CA LYS A 6 19.14 -49.79 -28.26
C LYS A 6 18.39 -48.49 -27.97
N SER A 7 17.21 -48.56 -27.37
CA SER A 7 16.46 -47.37 -27.02
C SER A 7 17.15 -46.54 -25.96
N VAL A 8 17.76 -47.14 -24.94
CA VAL A 8 18.56 -46.44 -23.93
C VAL A 8 19.76 -45.74 -24.57
N LEU A 9 20.51 -46.44 -25.45
CA LEU A 9 21.66 -45.87 -26.15
C LEU A 9 21.29 -44.68 -27.03
N VAL A 10 20.16 -44.78 -27.76
CA VAL A 10 19.69 -43.67 -28.61
C VAL A 10 19.29 -42.48 -27.74
N LEU A 11 18.52 -42.71 -26.65
CA LEU A 11 18.10 -41.63 -25.75
C LEU A 11 19.28 -40.93 -25.08
N THR A 12 20.24 -41.72 -24.59
CA THR A 12 21.48 -41.19 -23.98
C THR A 12 22.30 -40.36 -24.99
N SER A 13 22.41 -40.84 -26.24
CA SER A 13 23.11 -40.09 -27.29
C SER A 13 22.41 -38.77 -27.62
N ILE A 14 21.09 -38.75 -27.70
CA ILE A 14 20.32 -37.50 -27.91
C ILE A 14 20.55 -36.54 -26.75
N CYS A 15 20.44 -37.01 -25.50
CA CYS A 15 20.70 -36.16 -24.33
C CYS A 15 22.12 -35.59 -24.32
N LEU A 16 23.14 -36.38 -24.64
CA LEU A 16 24.53 -35.94 -24.72
C LEU A 16 24.71 -34.87 -25.82
N ILE A 17 24.16 -35.12 -27.00
CA ILE A 17 24.27 -34.18 -28.13
C ILE A 17 23.56 -32.86 -27.80
N THR A 18 22.33 -32.94 -27.26
CA THR A 18 21.57 -31.71 -26.87
C THR A 18 22.26 -30.93 -25.76
N THR A 19 22.77 -31.60 -24.73
CA THR A 19 23.54 -30.96 -23.65
C THR A 19 24.82 -30.30 -24.18
N LEU A 20 25.54 -30.97 -25.08
CA LEU A 20 26.74 -30.44 -25.71
C LEU A 20 26.40 -29.19 -26.56
N LEU A 21 25.34 -29.26 -27.35
CA LEU A 21 24.89 -28.12 -28.16
C LEU A 21 24.50 -26.92 -27.32
N VAL A 22 23.73 -27.14 -26.24
CA VAL A 22 23.34 -26.08 -25.29
C VAL A 22 24.57 -25.48 -24.61
N ALA A 23 25.53 -26.32 -24.15
CA ALA A 23 26.74 -25.86 -23.52
C ALA A 23 27.62 -25.04 -24.49
N LEU A 24 27.79 -25.50 -25.73
CA LEU A 24 28.50 -24.76 -26.78
C LEU A 24 27.82 -23.43 -27.10
N THR A 25 26.50 -23.44 -27.29
CA THR A 25 25.73 -22.20 -27.55
C THR A 25 25.93 -21.23 -26.41
N ASN A 26 25.77 -21.67 -25.14
CA ASN A 26 25.98 -20.82 -23.98
C ASN A 26 27.40 -20.27 -23.90
N HIS A 27 28.40 -21.11 -24.19
CA HIS A 27 29.80 -20.67 -24.17
C HIS A 27 30.08 -19.51 -25.15
N PHE A 28 29.48 -19.54 -26.34
CA PHE A 28 29.67 -18.49 -27.34
C PHE A 28 28.75 -17.28 -27.11
N THR A 29 27.56 -17.49 -26.59
CA THR A 29 26.59 -16.41 -26.40
C THR A 29 26.76 -15.66 -25.08
N ALA A 30 27.19 -16.32 -24.00
CA ALA A 30 27.38 -15.70 -22.69
C ALA A 30 28.27 -14.44 -22.73
N PRO A 31 29.49 -14.48 -23.33
CA PRO A 31 30.34 -13.28 -23.37
C PRO A 31 29.74 -12.14 -24.22
N VAL A 32 28.99 -12.49 -25.27
CA VAL A 32 28.28 -11.47 -26.09
C VAL A 32 27.14 -10.85 -25.31
N ILE A 33 26.41 -11.65 -24.55
CA ILE A 33 25.32 -11.16 -23.67
C ILE A 33 25.88 -10.26 -22.57
N GLU A 34 26.98 -10.67 -21.93
CA GLU A 34 27.64 -9.86 -20.90
C GLU A 34 28.17 -8.54 -21.47
N LYS A 35 28.80 -8.58 -22.63
CA LYS A 35 29.27 -7.38 -23.32
C LYS A 35 28.09 -6.43 -23.66
N ASN A 36 27.03 -6.96 -24.25
CA ASN A 36 25.85 -6.14 -24.58
C ASN A 36 25.18 -5.55 -23.36
N LYS A 37 25.15 -6.28 -22.22
CA LYS A 37 24.67 -5.75 -20.94
C LYS A 37 25.55 -4.63 -20.41
N ALA A 38 26.88 -4.81 -20.47
CA ALA A 38 27.83 -3.78 -20.03
C ALA A 38 27.74 -2.53 -20.92
N ASP A 39 27.65 -2.71 -22.24
CA ASP A 39 27.48 -1.58 -23.18
C ASP A 39 26.15 -0.85 -22.98
N ALA A 40 25.07 -1.59 -22.73
CA ALA A 40 23.77 -1.01 -22.42
C ALA A 40 23.76 -0.25 -21.06
N ALA A 41 24.41 -0.82 -20.05
CA ALA A 41 24.59 -0.17 -18.75
C ALA A 41 25.38 1.12 -18.90
N ASN A 42 26.54 1.09 -19.55
CA ASN A 42 27.35 2.29 -19.79
C ASN A 42 26.58 3.36 -20.58
N LYS A 43 25.79 2.95 -21.57
CA LYS A 43 24.96 3.88 -22.34
C LYS A 43 23.91 4.54 -21.46
N SER A 44 23.23 3.80 -20.58
CA SER A 44 22.21 4.37 -19.68
C SER A 44 22.83 5.33 -18.66
N LEU A 45 24.03 5.04 -18.14
CA LEU A 45 24.75 5.95 -17.24
C LEU A 45 25.04 7.30 -17.90
N ILE A 46 25.51 7.30 -19.15
CA ILE A 46 25.78 8.53 -19.90
C ILE A 46 24.50 9.29 -20.26
N GLN A 47 23.43 8.56 -20.56
CA GLN A 47 22.14 9.18 -20.93
C GLN A 47 21.47 9.90 -19.76
N VAL A 48 21.64 9.45 -18.53
CA VAL A 48 21.02 10.08 -17.34
C VAL A 48 21.82 11.24 -16.78
N LEU A 49 23.12 11.39 -17.18
CA LEU A 49 23.99 12.50 -16.76
C LEU A 49 24.63 13.11 -18.02
N GLU A 50 24.04 14.20 -18.49
CA GLU A 50 24.54 14.89 -19.69
C GLU A 50 25.97 15.40 -19.50
N GLY A 51 26.85 15.08 -20.44
CA GLY A 51 28.25 15.43 -20.39
C GLY A 51 29.15 14.45 -19.65
N ALA A 52 28.60 13.45 -18.99
CA ALA A 52 29.34 12.40 -18.30
C ALA A 52 30.17 11.55 -19.28
N LYS A 53 31.37 11.15 -18.84
CA LYS A 53 32.29 10.32 -19.65
C LYS A 53 32.75 9.07 -18.92
N ASN A 54 33.11 9.19 -17.67
CA ASN A 54 33.70 8.12 -16.88
C ASN A 54 32.96 8.00 -15.54
N PHE A 55 32.81 6.77 -15.08
CA PHE A 55 32.14 6.45 -13.84
C PHE A 55 32.94 5.50 -12.99
N ASP A 56 33.04 5.79 -11.70
CA ASP A 56 33.58 4.90 -10.69
C ASP A 56 32.42 4.25 -9.94
N LYS A 57 32.47 2.92 -9.84
CA LYS A 57 31.48 2.16 -9.08
C LYS A 57 31.77 2.31 -7.59
N LEU A 58 30.75 2.71 -6.82
CA LEU A 58 30.82 2.84 -5.37
C LEU A 58 30.39 1.54 -4.68
N GLU A 59 30.96 1.27 -3.50
CA GLU A 59 30.51 0.18 -2.63
C GLU A 59 29.19 0.57 -1.97
N LYS A 60 28.24 -0.38 -1.98
CA LYS A 60 26.94 -0.19 -1.34
C LYS A 60 27.03 -0.41 0.16
N PRO A 61 26.36 0.42 1.00
CA PRO A 61 26.14 0.11 2.41
C PRO A 61 25.43 -1.26 2.59
N ALA A 62 25.69 -1.94 3.70
CA ALA A 62 25.16 -3.28 3.95
C ALA A 62 23.60 -3.35 4.00
N ASP A 63 22.96 -2.26 4.34
CA ASP A 63 21.51 -2.10 4.46
C ASP A 63 20.90 -1.25 3.32
N THR A 64 21.52 -1.29 2.14
CA THR A 64 20.98 -0.71 0.91
C THR A 64 19.70 -1.45 0.51
N PRO A 65 18.62 -0.74 0.11
CA PRO A 65 17.43 -1.37 -0.43
C PRO A 65 17.75 -2.33 -1.57
N GLU A 66 17.07 -3.48 -1.61
CA GLU A 66 17.30 -4.53 -2.63
C GLU A 66 17.03 -4.04 -4.06
N SER A 67 16.20 -3.02 -4.21
CA SER A 67 15.91 -2.36 -5.48
C SER A 67 17.15 -1.70 -6.09
N VAL A 68 18.07 -1.16 -5.26
CA VAL A 68 19.29 -0.51 -5.72
C VAL A 68 20.34 -1.55 -6.08
N GLN A 69 20.67 -1.64 -7.37
CA GLN A 69 21.61 -2.64 -7.88
C GLN A 69 23.06 -2.15 -7.82
N ASP A 70 23.36 -1.03 -8.43
CA ASP A 70 24.70 -0.46 -8.46
C ASP A 70 24.66 1.05 -8.37
N ILE A 71 25.69 1.64 -7.74
CA ILE A 71 25.85 3.08 -7.58
C ILE A 71 27.16 3.50 -8.27
N TYR A 72 27.07 4.50 -9.10
CA TYR A 72 28.21 5.06 -9.85
C TYR A 72 28.35 6.54 -9.57
N MET A 73 29.56 6.98 -9.35
CA MET A 73 29.94 8.39 -9.27
C MET A 73 30.62 8.82 -10.56
N GLU A 74 30.16 9.91 -11.14
CA GLU A 74 30.84 10.49 -12.30
C GLU A 74 32.14 11.18 -11.87
N THR A 75 33.24 10.91 -12.58
CA THR A 75 34.60 11.27 -12.13
C THR A 75 34.90 12.78 -12.17
N SER A 76 34.17 13.57 -12.94
CA SER A 76 34.31 15.03 -12.97
C SER A 76 33.42 15.78 -11.97
N GLY A 77 32.62 15.05 -11.17
CA GLY A 77 31.76 15.63 -10.13
C GLY A 77 30.39 16.12 -10.61
N LEU A 78 29.94 15.70 -11.79
CA LEU A 78 28.59 16.04 -12.28
C LEU A 78 27.49 15.45 -11.42
N GLY A 79 27.72 14.27 -10.84
CA GLY A 79 26.72 13.61 -9.98
C GLY A 79 26.88 12.10 -9.95
N PHE A 80 25.74 11.43 -9.80
CA PHE A 80 25.64 10.00 -9.56
C PHE A 80 24.68 9.36 -10.55
N ALA A 81 24.95 8.12 -10.95
CA ALA A 81 24.04 7.29 -11.70
C ALA A 81 23.80 6.00 -10.93
N VAL A 82 22.54 5.68 -10.66
CA VAL A 82 22.14 4.52 -9.85
C VAL A 82 21.26 3.61 -10.67
N THR A 83 21.61 2.34 -10.74
CA THR A 83 20.80 1.33 -11.41
C THR A 83 19.83 0.68 -10.43
N VAL A 84 18.59 0.53 -10.87
CA VAL A 84 17.46 0.09 -10.05
C VAL A 84 16.77 -1.11 -10.70
N SER A 85 16.31 -2.02 -9.85
CA SER A 85 15.52 -3.18 -10.24
C SER A 85 14.31 -3.29 -9.31
N VAL A 86 13.12 -3.08 -9.83
CA VAL A 86 11.87 -3.18 -9.05
C VAL A 86 10.91 -4.16 -9.70
N THR A 87 10.02 -4.73 -8.89
CA THR A 87 8.99 -5.65 -9.35
C THR A 87 7.65 -5.19 -8.79
N SER A 88 6.66 -4.99 -9.64
CA SER A 88 5.27 -4.76 -9.23
C SER A 88 4.49 -6.08 -9.19
N SER A 89 3.29 -6.04 -8.63
CA SER A 89 2.37 -7.20 -8.65
C SER A 89 1.96 -7.64 -10.06
N TYR A 90 2.21 -6.82 -11.07
CA TYR A 90 1.87 -7.07 -12.48
C TYR A 90 3.10 -7.26 -13.37
N SER A 91 4.29 -7.35 -12.79
CA SER A 91 5.52 -7.58 -13.53
C SER A 91 5.63 -9.02 -14.01
N LYS A 92 5.96 -9.20 -15.28
CA LYS A 92 6.43 -10.49 -15.84
C LYS A 92 7.93 -10.70 -15.64
N SER A 93 8.68 -9.62 -15.50
CA SER A 93 10.10 -9.57 -15.19
C SER A 93 10.38 -8.24 -14.46
N PRO A 94 11.49 -8.12 -13.72
CA PRO A 94 11.85 -6.87 -13.07
C PRO A 94 11.94 -5.71 -14.06
N MET A 95 11.41 -4.54 -13.65
CA MET A 95 11.65 -3.29 -14.34
C MET A 95 13.05 -2.81 -13.95
N LEU A 96 13.90 -2.60 -14.96
CA LEU A 96 15.26 -2.12 -14.78
C LEU A 96 15.38 -0.71 -15.35
N TYR A 97 15.93 0.20 -14.57
CA TYR A 97 16.16 1.57 -15.01
C TYR A 97 17.37 2.19 -14.30
N THR A 98 17.88 3.25 -14.88
CA THR A 98 18.97 4.04 -14.34
C THR A 98 18.46 5.43 -14.00
N VAL A 99 18.76 5.91 -12.80
CA VAL A 99 18.46 7.27 -12.34
C VAL A 99 19.76 8.06 -12.26
N GLY A 100 19.80 9.19 -12.96
CA GLY A 100 20.86 10.19 -12.80
C GLY A 100 20.48 11.21 -11.76
N VAL A 101 21.38 11.52 -10.84
CA VAL A 101 21.21 12.54 -9.80
C VAL A 101 22.43 13.45 -9.83
N SER A 102 22.21 14.75 -9.98
CA SER A 102 23.29 15.73 -9.94
C SER A 102 23.93 15.80 -8.55
N SER A 103 25.12 16.41 -8.48
CA SER A 103 25.80 16.68 -7.20
C SER A 103 24.95 17.58 -6.25
N ASN A 104 23.97 18.32 -6.78
CA ASN A 104 23.03 19.13 -6.01
C ASN A 104 21.79 18.35 -5.55
N GLY A 105 21.72 17.04 -5.83
CA GLY A 105 20.60 16.19 -5.41
C GLY A 105 19.36 16.28 -6.30
N MET A 106 19.47 16.77 -7.54
CA MET A 106 18.34 16.84 -8.48
C MET A 106 18.40 15.72 -9.50
N ILE A 107 17.27 15.10 -9.85
CA ILE A 107 17.19 14.11 -10.92
C ILE A 107 17.54 14.78 -12.25
N THR A 108 18.53 14.24 -12.95
CA THR A 108 18.99 14.74 -14.26
C THR A 108 18.38 13.96 -15.43
N GLY A 109 17.99 12.72 -15.18
CA GLY A 109 17.38 11.85 -16.16
C GLY A 109 17.06 10.48 -15.60
N ILE A 110 16.06 9.80 -16.18
CA ILE A 110 15.76 8.40 -15.87
C ILE A 110 15.59 7.66 -17.19
N VAL A 111 16.25 6.52 -17.31
CA VAL A 111 16.22 5.67 -18.51
C VAL A 111 15.82 4.26 -18.13
N ILE A 112 14.67 3.79 -18.62
CA ILE A 112 14.22 2.40 -18.44
C ILE A 112 14.93 1.52 -19.47
N THR A 113 15.68 0.53 -18.99
CA THR A 113 16.41 -0.43 -19.83
C THR A 113 15.67 -1.76 -20.02
N ASN A 114 14.81 -2.13 -19.07
CA ASN A 114 13.88 -3.25 -19.20
C ASN A 114 12.54 -2.85 -18.57
N TYR A 115 11.46 -2.90 -19.34
CA TYR A 115 10.18 -2.43 -18.83
C TYR A 115 9.47 -3.48 -17.97
N GLY A 116 9.42 -4.73 -18.37
CA GLY A 116 8.92 -5.85 -17.57
C GLY A 116 7.42 -5.89 -17.21
N GLU A 117 6.70 -4.78 -17.37
CA GLU A 117 5.30 -4.62 -16.95
C GLU A 117 4.30 -5.09 -18.01
N THR A 118 3.10 -5.48 -17.58
CA THR A 118 2.02 -5.92 -18.47
C THR A 118 1.28 -4.78 -19.16
N LYS A 119 1.19 -3.63 -18.51
CA LYS A 119 0.58 -2.40 -19.04
C LYS A 119 1.61 -1.27 -19.07
N ASP A 120 1.52 -0.41 -20.05
CA ASP A 120 2.38 0.76 -20.17
C ASP A 120 1.84 1.92 -19.32
N PHE A 121 2.62 2.39 -18.35
CA PHE A 121 2.34 3.61 -17.60
C PHE A 121 2.87 4.89 -18.26
N GLY A 122 3.24 4.83 -19.54
CA GLY A 122 3.94 5.91 -20.22
C GLY A 122 5.44 5.83 -19.98
N LYS A 123 6.06 4.66 -20.22
CA LYS A 123 7.49 4.36 -19.95
C LYS A 123 8.46 5.39 -20.53
N ASP A 124 8.08 6.11 -21.59
CA ASP A 124 8.92 7.11 -22.24
C ASP A 124 8.65 8.54 -21.72
N THR A 125 7.51 8.78 -21.09
CA THR A 125 7.08 10.11 -20.63
C THR A 125 7.00 10.25 -19.13
N TYR A 126 6.51 9.23 -18.42
CA TYR A 126 6.36 9.25 -16.96
C TYR A 126 7.70 9.42 -16.23
N PRO A 127 8.80 8.72 -16.59
CA PRO A 127 10.10 8.97 -15.97
C PRO A 127 10.61 10.41 -16.15
N GLN A 128 10.23 11.07 -17.26
CA GLN A 128 10.64 12.44 -17.53
C GLN A 128 9.97 13.46 -16.61
N SER A 129 8.80 13.13 -16.03
CA SER A 129 8.13 13.99 -15.05
C SER A 129 8.92 14.14 -13.75
N TYR A 130 9.84 13.23 -13.46
CA TYR A 130 10.72 13.30 -12.29
C TYR A 130 11.96 14.16 -12.50
N VAL A 131 12.30 14.48 -13.73
CA VAL A 131 13.51 15.28 -14.03
C VAL A 131 13.38 16.68 -13.43
N GLY A 132 14.40 17.09 -12.68
CA GLY A 132 14.42 18.34 -11.94
C GLY A 132 13.80 18.25 -10.53
N MET A 133 13.31 17.09 -10.10
CA MET A 133 12.89 16.86 -8.71
C MET A 133 14.10 16.50 -7.84
N ASP A 134 14.00 16.84 -6.55
CA ASP A 134 14.91 16.40 -5.49
C ASP A 134 14.37 15.17 -4.75
N SER A 135 14.98 14.79 -3.65
CA SER A 135 14.56 13.64 -2.84
C SER A 135 13.18 13.78 -2.19
N ALA A 136 12.62 14.99 -2.13
CA ALA A 136 11.27 15.19 -1.63
C ALA A 136 10.21 14.73 -2.63
N LEU A 137 10.55 14.62 -3.93
CA LEU A 137 9.66 14.21 -5.04
C LEU A 137 8.34 15.01 -5.06
N ASN A 138 8.41 16.30 -4.73
CA ASN A 138 7.24 17.18 -4.68
C ASN A 138 6.55 17.23 -6.06
N GLY A 139 5.27 16.84 -6.11
CA GLY A 139 4.49 16.80 -7.34
C GLY A 139 4.62 15.52 -8.17
N ALA A 140 5.38 14.52 -7.71
CA ALA A 140 5.38 13.20 -8.33
C ALA A 140 4.06 12.48 -8.05
N GLU A 141 3.24 12.29 -9.09
CA GLU A 141 1.96 11.61 -8.99
C GLU A 141 2.04 10.19 -9.57
N LEU A 142 1.25 9.28 -9.03
CA LEU A 142 1.11 7.93 -9.58
C LEU A 142 0.16 7.95 -10.79
N VAL A 143 0.35 7.00 -11.70
CA VAL A 143 -0.45 6.94 -12.94
C VAL A 143 -1.72 6.13 -12.70
N SER A 144 -2.88 6.77 -12.85
CA SER A 144 -4.18 6.11 -12.71
C SER A 144 -4.34 4.92 -13.68
N GLY A 145 -4.87 3.81 -13.18
CA GLY A 145 -5.07 2.57 -13.94
C GLY A 145 -3.84 1.68 -14.12
N VAL A 146 -2.65 2.16 -13.70
CA VAL A 146 -1.39 1.41 -13.64
C VAL A 146 -0.60 1.74 -12.37
N THR A 147 -1.31 1.98 -11.31
CA THR A 147 -0.83 2.50 -10.03
C THR A 147 0.26 1.64 -9.41
N TYR A 148 0.14 0.32 -9.45
CA TYR A 148 1.16 -0.59 -8.88
C TYR A 148 2.49 -0.49 -9.60
N SER A 149 2.48 -0.43 -10.92
CA SER A 149 3.69 -0.30 -11.72
C SER A 149 4.36 1.06 -11.50
N SER A 150 3.55 2.14 -11.47
CA SER A 150 4.07 3.49 -11.19
C SER A 150 4.50 3.68 -9.74
N ALA A 151 3.84 3.03 -8.76
CA ALA A 151 4.27 3.02 -7.37
C ALA A 151 5.59 2.26 -7.17
N ALA A 152 5.75 1.08 -7.78
CA ALA A 152 7.01 0.34 -7.75
C ALA A 152 8.16 1.15 -8.39
N PHE A 153 7.89 1.83 -9.51
CA PHE A 153 8.86 2.73 -10.13
C PHE A 153 9.24 3.86 -9.17
N ARG A 154 8.26 4.56 -8.59
CA ARG A 154 8.49 5.65 -7.63
C ARG A 154 9.27 5.18 -6.41
N GLN A 155 8.92 4.03 -5.82
CA GLN A 155 9.63 3.46 -4.69
C GLN A 155 11.12 3.27 -4.99
N GLY A 156 11.45 2.75 -6.17
CA GLY A 156 12.85 2.61 -6.55
C GLY A 156 13.57 3.95 -6.74
N VAL A 157 12.89 5.03 -7.14
CA VAL A 157 13.46 6.38 -7.17
C VAL A 157 13.68 6.89 -5.74
N GLU A 158 12.75 6.67 -4.82
CA GLU A 158 12.90 6.99 -3.39
C GLU A 158 14.09 6.24 -2.76
N ASP A 159 14.26 4.97 -3.10
CA ASP A 159 15.37 4.14 -2.63
C ASP A 159 16.74 4.65 -3.14
N VAL A 160 16.79 5.20 -4.36
CA VAL A 160 17.99 5.87 -4.88
C VAL A 160 18.37 7.06 -3.99
N PHE A 161 17.42 7.91 -3.69
CA PHE A 161 17.68 9.04 -2.81
C PHE A 161 18.06 8.62 -1.40
N ALA A 162 17.36 7.64 -0.85
CA ALA A 162 17.64 7.13 0.49
C ALA A 162 19.09 6.65 0.62
N VAL A 163 19.61 5.93 -0.36
CA VAL A 163 21.00 5.44 -0.33
C VAL A 163 22.00 6.56 -0.53
N LEU A 164 21.77 7.50 -1.47
CA LEU A 164 22.69 8.62 -1.72
C LEU A 164 22.77 9.56 -0.51
N ILE A 165 21.65 9.85 0.14
CA ILE A 165 21.60 10.64 1.39
C ILE A 165 22.34 9.92 2.51
N LYS A 166 22.10 8.61 2.68
CA LYS A 166 22.76 7.80 3.69
C LYS A 166 24.27 7.75 3.52
N MET A 167 24.76 7.74 2.28
CA MET A 167 26.17 7.81 1.94
C MET A 167 26.75 9.24 2.09
N ASN A 168 25.95 10.23 2.49
CA ASN A 168 26.30 11.66 2.55
C ASN A 168 26.79 12.23 1.20
N LEU A 169 26.30 11.70 0.10
CA LEU A 169 26.67 12.13 -1.25
C LEU A 169 25.82 13.30 -1.74
N ILE A 170 24.58 13.41 -1.22
CA ILE A 170 23.65 14.51 -1.47
C ILE A 170 22.93 14.89 -0.17
N GLN A 171 22.27 16.04 -0.17
CA GLN A 171 21.40 16.47 0.93
C GLN A 171 19.95 16.07 0.64
N ALA A 172 19.17 15.85 1.71
CA ALA A 172 17.74 15.62 1.58
C ALA A 172 17.03 16.90 1.13
N GLY A 173 16.10 16.79 0.21
CA GLY A 173 15.20 17.87 -0.19
C GLY A 173 14.13 18.12 0.89
N GLU A 174 13.52 19.29 0.85
CA GLU A 174 12.43 19.64 1.76
C GLU A 174 11.08 19.26 1.13
N LYS A 175 10.31 18.46 1.86
CA LYS A 175 8.94 18.13 1.47
C LYS A 175 8.06 19.39 1.52
N SER A 176 7.20 19.57 0.52
CA SER A 176 6.18 20.61 0.57
C SER A 176 5.21 20.36 1.72
N GLU A 177 4.57 21.42 2.22
CA GLU A 177 3.54 21.29 3.28
C GLU A 177 2.40 20.37 2.83
N GLU A 178 2.01 20.43 1.57
CA GLU A 178 0.99 19.53 1.00
C GLU A 178 1.41 18.05 1.09
N GLN A 179 2.67 17.75 0.78
CA GLN A 179 3.18 16.37 0.84
C GLN A 179 3.32 15.88 2.29
N LYS A 180 3.76 16.74 3.21
CA LYS A 180 3.78 16.42 4.65
C LYS A 180 2.38 16.11 5.16
N ILE A 181 1.37 16.90 4.75
CA ILE A 181 -0.03 16.65 5.09
C ILE A 181 -0.50 15.33 4.51
N LYS A 182 -0.27 15.05 3.24
CA LYS A 182 -0.65 13.77 2.61
C LYS A 182 -0.06 12.56 3.36
N GLU A 183 1.22 12.59 3.69
CA GLU A 183 1.87 11.52 4.45
C GLU A 183 1.29 11.37 5.87
N LEU A 184 0.97 12.50 6.50
CA LEU A 184 0.34 12.50 7.81
C LEU A 184 -1.08 11.91 7.74
N LEU A 185 -1.86 12.25 6.72
CA LEU A 185 -3.20 11.71 6.48
C LEU A 185 -3.16 10.18 6.35
N ASP A 186 -2.24 9.64 5.55
CA ASP A 186 -2.10 8.19 5.38
C ASP A 186 -1.65 7.49 6.67
N LYS A 187 -0.79 8.12 7.44
CA LYS A 187 -0.35 7.61 8.76
C LYS A 187 -1.47 7.59 9.78
N LEU A 188 -2.31 8.63 9.82
CA LEU A 188 -3.37 8.80 10.84
C LEU A 188 -4.65 8.04 10.51
N ILE A 189 -4.99 7.92 9.23
CA ILE A 189 -6.11 7.10 8.73
C ILE A 189 -5.57 6.20 7.61
N PRO A 190 -4.89 5.11 7.94
CA PRO A 190 -4.27 4.22 6.97
C PRO A 190 -5.26 3.71 5.92
N GLY A 191 -4.87 3.76 4.65
CA GLY A 191 -5.70 3.36 3.52
C GLY A 191 -6.79 4.36 3.13
N ALA A 192 -6.82 5.55 3.72
CA ALA A 192 -7.71 6.62 3.30
C ALA A 192 -7.20 7.35 2.04
N LEU A 193 -5.90 7.32 1.77
CA LEU A 193 -5.34 7.72 0.49
C LEU A 193 -5.45 6.56 -0.49
N ASN A 194 -5.83 6.88 -1.73
CA ASN A 194 -5.79 5.89 -2.80
C ASN A 194 -4.35 5.61 -3.23
N ASP A 195 -4.15 4.55 -4.02
CA ASP A 195 -2.84 4.16 -4.54
C ASP A 195 -2.15 5.25 -5.39
N SER A 196 -2.89 6.23 -5.90
CA SER A 196 -2.31 7.39 -6.60
C SER A 196 -1.88 8.52 -5.66
N GLY A 197 -2.09 8.37 -4.36
CA GLY A 197 -1.82 9.42 -3.37
C GLY A 197 -2.76 10.63 -3.47
N THR A 198 -3.77 10.57 -4.34
CA THR A 198 -4.73 11.67 -4.61
C THR A 198 -5.98 11.59 -3.76
N GLY A 199 -5.97 10.78 -2.75
CA GLY A 199 -6.93 10.85 -1.67
C GLY A 199 -8.32 10.29 -1.93
N SER A 200 -8.68 9.37 -1.07
CA SER A 200 -10.05 9.04 -0.77
C SER A 200 -10.65 10.07 0.20
N PHE A 201 -10.08 11.27 0.29
CA PHE A 201 -10.58 12.35 1.13
C PHE A 201 -11.39 13.33 0.30
N LYS A 202 -12.51 13.72 0.85
CA LYS A 202 -13.29 14.83 0.36
C LYS A 202 -12.89 16.08 1.13
N ASP A 203 -12.42 17.09 0.42
CA ASP A 203 -12.08 18.36 1.01
C ASP A 203 -13.33 19.11 1.44
N TYR A 204 -13.29 19.75 2.60
CA TYR A 204 -14.30 20.70 3.04
C TYR A 204 -13.66 21.82 3.84
N THR A 205 -14.33 22.97 3.82
CA THR A 205 -13.87 24.13 4.57
C THR A 205 -14.50 24.15 5.96
N VAL A 206 -13.70 24.42 6.98
CA VAL A 206 -14.18 24.64 8.35
C VAL A 206 -14.08 26.14 8.64
N PRO A 207 -15.14 26.94 8.43
CA PRO A 207 -15.06 28.40 8.41
C PRO A 207 -14.53 29.00 9.70
N ASP A 208 -14.99 28.52 10.84
CA ASP A 208 -14.67 29.08 12.15
C ASP A 208 -13.21 28.77 12.58
N TRP A 209 -12.66 27.72 12.04
CA TRP A 209 -11.28 27.31 12.31
C TRP A 209 -10.28 27.86 11.32
N GLY A 210 -10.74 28.24 10.14
CA GLY A 210 -9.91 28.64 9.00
C GLY A 210 -8.89 27.57 8.65
N ALA A 211 -9.28 26.32 8.83
CA ALA A 211 -8.48 25.12 8.64
C ALA A 211 -8.96 24.35 7.42
N ALA A 212 -8.08 23.52 6.87
CA ALA A 212 -8.45 22.52 5.89
C ALA A 212 -9.09 21.32 6.61
N GLY A 213 -10.16 20.80 6.03
CA GLY A 213 -10.84 19.59 6.49
C GLY A 213 -10.85 18.51 5.42
N TYR A 214 -10.70 17.27 5.84
CA TYR A 214 -10.64 16.11 4.97
C TYR A 214 -11.52 15.00 5.52
N GLU A 215 -12.44 14.51 4.71
CA GLU A 215 -13.32 13.38 5.06
C GLU A 215 -12.83 12.15 4.29
N ALA A 216 -12.59 11.05 5.00
CA ALA A 216 -12.31 9.78 4.36
C ALA A 216 -13.53 9.30 3.57
N SER A 217 -13.38 8.99 2.28
CA SER A 217 -14.49 8.65 1.37
C SER A 217 -15.27 7.41 1.81
N ASN A 218 -14.64 6.52 2.58
CA ASN A 218 -15.26 5.35 3.16
C ASN A 218 -15.99 5.64 4.49
N GLY A 219 -15.94 6.87 4.99
CA GLY A 219 -16.57 7.28 6.25
C GLY A 219 -15.85 6.81 7.50
N THR A 220 -14.56 6.44 7.41
CA THR A 220 -13.77 5.97 8.57
C THR A 220 -13.27 7.09 9.44
N GLY A 221 -13.41 8.34 9.04
CA GLY A 221 -13.06 9.48 9.88
C GLY A 221 -12.84 10.77 9.12
N TYR A 222 -12.52 11.79 9.89
CA TYR A 222 -12.25 13.15 9.44
C TYR A 222 -10.88 13.58 9.97
N ILE A 223 -10.21 14.42 9.20
CA ILE A 223 -8.99 15.11 9.64
C ILE A 223 -9.21 16.60 9.50
N LEU A 224 -8.88 17.35 10.54
CA LEU A 224 -8.90 18.80 10.56
C LEU A 224 -7.47 19.29 10.79
N VAL A 225 -7.02 20.23 9.99
CA VAL A 225 -5.73 20.87 10.16
C VAL A 225 -5.99 22.33 10.57
N SER A 226 -5.66 22.68 11.80
CA SER A 226 -5.84 24.04 12.31
C SER A 226 -4.77 25.00 11.77
N LYS A 227 -4.99 26.30 11.93
CA LYS A 227 -4.07 27.35 11.45
C LYS A 227 -2.67 27.30 12.06
N ASP A 228 -2.56 26.78 13.27
CA ASP A 228 -1.30 26.59 13.99
C ASP A 228 -0.57 25.29 13.62
N GLY A 229 -1.13 24.52 12.68
CA GLY A 229 -0.57 23.25 12.23
C GLY A 229 -0.97 22.05 13.08
N THR A 230 -1.77 22.21 14.13
CA THR A 230 -2.29 21.08 14.91
C THR A 230 -3.26 20.27 14.06
N VAL A 231 -3.08 18.97 14.03
CA VAL A 231 -3.91 18.03 13.27
C VAL A 231 -4.84 17.28 14.21
N TYR A 232 -6.11 17.30 13.92
CA TYR A 232 -7.12 16.56 14.68
C TYR A 232 -7.71 15.46 13.82
N THR A 233 -7.82 14.26 14.37
CA THR A 233 -8.62 13.19 13.77
C THR A 233 -9.92 13.06 14.54
N VAL A 234 -11.03 12.89 13.81
CA VAL A 234 -12.34 12.63 14.40
C VAL A 234 -12.84 11.32 13.82
N ASN A 235 -13.05 10.32 14.68
CA ASN A 235 -13.55 9.04 14.23
C ASN A 235 -15.09 9.10 13.98
N PRO A 236 -15.70 8.06 13.38
CA PRO A 236 -17.14 8.02 13.12
C PRO A 236 -18.03 8.15 14.37
N PHE A 237 -17.45 7.92 15.54
CA PHE A 237 -18.14 8.01 16.84
C PHE A 237 -18.00 9.38 17.52
N GLY A 238 -17.34 10.34 16.85
CA GLY A 238 -17.13 11.70 17.37
C GLY A 238 -15.97 11.83 18.37
N LYS A 239 -15.15 10.80 18.54
CA LYS A 239 -13.93 10.87 19.37
C LYS A 239 -12.83 11.59 18.62
N VAL A 240 -12.15 12.50 19.30
CA VAL A 240 -11.10 13.35 18.75
C VAL A 240 -9.76 12.97 19.33
N LYS A 241 -8.75 12.90 18.47
CA LYS A 241 -7.33 12.89 18.83
C LYS A 241 -6.63 14.07 18.19
N ALA A 242 -5.57 14.57 18.83
CA ALA A 242 -4.78 15.67 18.32
C ALA A 242 -3.32 15.25 18.16
N TYR A 243 -2.70 15.75 17.09
CA TYR A 243 -1.32 15.45 16.73
C TYR A 243 -0.58 16.75 16.36
N ASP A 244 0.71 16.78 16.67
CA ASP A 244 1.57 17.85 16.14
C ASP A 244 1.93 17.60 14.67
N THR A 245 2.69 18.52 14.08
CA THR A 245 3.12 18.45 12.67
C THR A 245 4.01 17.24 12.35
N ASP A 246 4.62 16.65 13.37
CA ASP A 246 5.44 15.43 13.24
C ASP A 246 4.60 14.15 13.42
N GLY A 247 3.29 14.31 13.69
CA GLY A 247 2.36 13.21 13.92
C GLY A 247 2.50 12.53 15.27
N LYS A 248 3.05 13.24 16.27
CA LYS A 248 3.09 12.80 17.65
C LYS A 248 1.75 13.10 18.30
N ASP A 249 1.18 12.13 19.00
CA ASP A 249 -0.06 12.29 19.76
C ASP A 249 0.13 13.30 20.91
N ILE A 250 -0.63 14.38 20.88
CA ILE A 250 -0.66 15.45 21.86
C ILE A 250 -2.06 15.64 22.47
N THR A 251 -2.94 14.65 22.36
CA THR A 251 -4.35 14.73 22.75
C THR A 251 -4.53 15.23 24.17
N ASP A 252 -3.72 14.76 25.13
CA ASP A 252 -3.83 15.15 26.54
C ASP A 252 -3.51 16.62 26.82
N THR A 253 -2.79 17.29 25.91
CA THR A 253 -2.34 18.67 26.06
C THR A 253 -2.97 19.63 25.06
N ALA A 254 -3.64 19.08 24.04
CA ALA A 254 -4.25 19.87 22.98
C ALA A 254 -5.46 20.64 23.48
N GLN A 255 -5.61 21.86 22.98
CA GLN A 255 -6.80 22.68 23.18
C GLN A 255 -7.80 22.39 22.05
N ASN A 256 -9.04 22.79 22.23
CA ASN A 256 -10.08 22.77 21.18
C ASN A 256 -10.54 21.38 20.68
N LEU A 257 -10.35 20.31 21.47
CA LEU A 257 -10.86 18.97 21.09
C LEU A 257 -12.39 18.97 20.88
N THR A 258 -13.14 19.66 21.73
CA THR A 258 -14.59 19.77 21.63
C THR A 258 -15.01 20.55 20.38
N ASP A 259 -14.28 21.62 20.05
CA ASP A 259 -14.56 22.43 18.87
C ASP A 259 -14.24 21.64 17.60
N ALA A 260 -13.18 20.81 17.63
CA ALA A 260 -12.86 19.89 16.54
C ALA A 260 -13.97 18.89 16.27
N ALA A 261 -14.54 18.29 17.32
CA ALA A 261 -15.66 17.39 17.18
C ALA A 261 -16.91 18.11 16.59
N GLY A 262 -17.16 19.35 17.04
CA GLY A 262 -18.29 20.16 16.58
C GLY A 262 -18.15 20.70 15.15
N ALA A 263 -16.90 20.81 14.66
CA ALA A 263 -16.62 21.30 13.31
C ALA A 263 -16.92 20.27 12.21
N VAL A 264 -17.02 18.98 12.57
CA VAL A 264 -17.33 17.91 11.61
C VAL A 264 -18.82 17.88 11.30
N PRO A 265 -19.23 17.85 10.01
CA PRO A 265 -20.64 17.70 9.66
C PRO A 265 -21.22 16.42 10.26
N ASN A 266 -22.45 16.49 10.73
CA ASN A 266 -23.15 15.35 11.32
C ASN A 266 -23.06 14.13 10.37
N LEU A 267 -22.43 13.07 10.82
CA LEU A 267 -22.39 11.79 10.14
C LEU A 267 -23.82 11.30 9.90
N SER A 268 -24.18 11.04 8.66
CA SER A 268 -25.56 10.76 8.28
C SER A 268 -26.05 9.47 8.92
N ARG A 269 -27.07 9.57 9.76
CA ARG A 269 -27.75 8.44 10.40
C ARG A 269 -28.48 7.51 9.42
N GLU A 270 -28.56 7.87 8.15
CA GLU A 270 -29.23 7.04 7.13
C GLU A 270 -28.46 5.74 6.82
N LYS A 271 -27.12 5.80 6.81
CA LYS A 271 -26.30 4.58 6.69
C LYS A 271 -26.44 3.64 7.88
N GLU A 272 -26.64 4.19 9.07
CA GLU A 272 -26.78 3.43 10.33
C GLU A 272 -27.97 2.45 10.29
N ASN A 273 -29.09 2.84 9.67
CA ASN A 273 -30.27 1.98 9.56
C ASN A 273 -30.07 0.77 8.64
N ALA A 274 -29.35 0.96 7.52
CA ALA A 274 -29.04 -0.13 6.58
C ALA A 274 -28.06 -1.12 7.21
N ASP A 275 -27.04 -0.62 7.90
CA ASP A 275 -26.02 -1.41 8.57
C ASP A 275 -26.59 -2.23 9.73
N THR A 276 -27.42 -1.61 10.59
CA THR A 276 -28.11 -2.29 11.68
C THR A 276 -29.02 -3.39 11.15
N LYS A 277 -29.70 -3.17 10.02
CA LYS A 277 -30.54 -4.18 9.38
C LYS A 277 -29.72 -5.35 8.84
N ALA A 278 -28.53 -5.10 8.29
CA ALA A 278 -27.64 -6.14 7.82
C ALA A 278 -27.09 -6.98 8.98
N LEU A 279 -26.65 -6.34 10.07
CA LEU A 279 -26.19 -7.03 11.27
C LEU A 279 -27.30 -7.84 11.96
N LYS A 280 -28.54 -7.33 12.01
CA LYS A 280 -29.68 -8.08 12.56
C LYS A 280 -29.94 -9.40 11.85
N LYS A 281 -29.75 -9.45 10.52
CA LYS A 281 -29.86 -10.70 9.75
C LYS A 281 -28.79 -11.73 10.12
N LEU A 282 -27.62 -11.27 10.59
CA LEU A 282 -26.53 -12.13 11.02
C LEU A 282 -26.66 -12.57 12.47
N ALA A 283 -27.08 -11.65 13.34
CA ALA A 283 -27.19 -11.92 14.78
C ALA A 283 -28.50 -12.61 15.19
N GLY A 284 -29.54 -12.50 14.36
CA GLY A 284 -30.91 -12.91 14.65
C GLY A 284 -31.87 -11.71 14.72
N ASP A 285 -33.04 -11.84 14.11
CA ASP A 285 -34.02 -10.73 13.96
C ASP A 285 -34.56 -10.19 15.29
N THR A 286 -34.54 -11.01 16.36
CA THR A 286 -35.02 -10.65 17.71
C THR A 286 -33.97 -9.97 18.58
N SER A 287 -32.73 -9.86 18.10
CA SER A 287 -31.62 -9.31 18.87
C SER A 287 -31.80 -7.82 19.20
N ALA A 288 -31.46 -7.44 20.43
CA ALA A 288 -31.40 -6.05 20.88
C ALA A 288 -30.00 -5.47 20.67
N PHE A 289 -29.92 -4.31 20.03
CA PHE A 289 -28.67 -3.64 19.69
C PHE A 289 -28.46 -2.37 20.52
N THR A 290 -27.35 -2.28 21.19
CA THR A 290 -26.91 -1.06 21.89
C THR A 290 -25.65 -0.54 21.22
N ALA A 291 -25.69 0.69 20.72
CA ALA A 291 -24.54 1.31 20.08
C ALA A 291 -23.35 1.38 21.07
N ALA A 292 -22.19 0.98 20.62
CA ALA A 292 -20.94 1.11 21.35
C ALA A 292 -20.05 2.16 20.67
N VAL A 293 -19.17 2.77 21.45
CA VAL A 293 -18.22 3.77 20.96
C VAL A 293 -16.81 3.23 21.15
N ILE A 294 -15.99 3.34 20.11
CA ILE A 294 -14.58 3.01 20.14
C ILE A 294 -13.74 4.27 19.97
N ASP A 295 -12.57 4.31 20.57
CA ASP A 295 -11.72 5.49 20.61
C ASP A 295 -10.70 5.53 19.45
N THR A 296 -10.41 4.38 18.86
CA THR A 296 -9.37 4.24 17.84
C THR A 296 -9.89 4.62 16.45
N VAL A 297 -9.09 5.35 15.67
CA VAL A 297 -9.32 5.53 14.23
C VAL A 297 -9.00 4.22 13.52
N SER A 298 -9.98 3.65 12.84
CA SER A 298 -9.90 2.33 12.21
C SER A 298 -10.87 2.21 11.04
N THR A 299 -10.94 1.05 10.40
CA THR A 299 -11.98 0.77 9.39
C THR A 299 -13.38 0.59 9.98
N VAL A 300 -13.50 0.45 11.32
CA VAL A 300 -14.79 0.28 12.01
C VAL A 300 -15.58 1.58 12.01
N THR A 301 -16.76 1.56 11.40
CA THR A 301 -17.66 2.71 11.32
C THR A 301 -18.86 2.62 12.26
N ASN A 302 -19.26 1.42 12.65
CA ASN A 302 -20.31 1.17 13.61
C ASN A 302 -19.93 0.00 14.52
N ALA A 303 -20.27 0.10 15.79
CA ALA A 303 -20.05 -0.95 16.79
C ALA A 303 -21.29 -1.08 17.69
N PHE A 304 -21.63 -2.30 18.05
CA PHE A 304 -22.80 -2.62 18.86
C PHE A 304 -22.50 -3.71 19.89
N VAL A 305 -23.03 -3.57 21.07
CA VAL A 305 -23.25 -4.69 21.99
C VAL A 305 -24.63 -5.24 21.70
N ILE A 306 -24.74 -6.53 21.52
CA ILE A 306 -25.94 -7.22 21.07
C ILE A 306 -26.37 -8.21 22.15
N ASP A 307 -27.64 -8.17 22.55
CA ASP A 307 -28.27 -9.22 23.35
C ASP A 307 -29.15 -10.05 22.41
N ASN A 308 -28.79 -11.30 22.24
CA ASN A 308 -29.55 -12.27 21.45
C ASN A 308 -30.07 -13.37 22.39
N GLU A 309 -31.27 -13.15 22.95
CA GLU A 309 -31.94 -14.11 23.85
C GLU A 309 -31.07 -14.52 25.08
N GLY A 310 -30.29 -13.55 25.59
CA GLY A 310 -29.38 -13.75 26.73
C GLY A 310 -27.96 -14.14 26.32
N GLU A 311 -27.69 -14.35 25.06
CA GLU A 311 -26.32 -14.47 24.53
C GLU A 311 -25.76 -13.09 24.21
N ARG A 312 -24.63 -12.72 24.79
CA ARG A 312 -23.95 -11.46 24.53
C ARG A 312 -23.04 -11.58 23.32
N LEU A 313 -23.33 -10.80 22.29
CA LEU A 313 -22.59 -10.72 21.05
C LEU A 313 -22.11 -9.28 20.81
N TYR A 314 -21.18 -9.13 19.86
CA TYR A 314 -20.64 -7.84 19.46
C TYR A 314 -20.71 -7.71 17.94
N GLY A 315 -21.38 -6.66 17.47
CA GLY A 315 -21.58 -6.41 16.04
C GLY A 315 -20.75 -5.26 15.55
N PHE A 316 -20.12 -5.43 14.40
CA PHE A 316 -19.26 -4.42 13.80
C PHE A 316 -19.55 -4.22 12.33
N VAL A 317 -19.44 -2.99 11.88
CA VAL A 317 -19.41 -2.63 10.46
C VAL A 317 -18.07 -2.00 10.16
N CYS A 318 -17.33 -2.61 9.24
CA CYS A 318 -16.04 -2.10 8.82
C CYS A 318 -16.09 -1.72 7.33
N ARG A 319 -15.40 -0.62 6.96
CA ARG A 319 -15.33 -0.10 5.59
C ARG A 319 -13.88 0.02 5.13
N PRO A 320 -13.21 -1.11 4.88
CA PRO A 320 -11.86 -1.08 4.32
C PRO A 320 -11.90 -0.66 2.85
N ILE A 321 -10.79 -0.10 2.39
CA ILE A 321 -10.57 0.22 0.98
C ILE A 321 -9.85 -0.94 0.32
N GLY A 322 -10.48 -1.53 -0.68
CA GLY A 322 -9.95 -2.61 -1.48
C GLY A 322 -9.38 -2.16 -2.82
N TYR A 323 -9.35 -3.09 -3.77
CA TYR A 323 -8.82 -2.85 -5.12
C TYR A 323 -9.52 -1.67 -5.81
N ASN A 324 -8.73 -0.88 -6.54
CA ASN A 324 -9.18 0.30 -7.29
C ASN A 324 -9.96 1.33 -6.44
N ASN A 325 -9.58 1.47 -5.16
CA ASN A 325 -10.23 2.34 -4.18
C ASN A 325 -11.71 2.03 -3.92
N GLY A 326 -12.14 0.82 -4.30
CA GLY A 326 -13.47 0.36 -3.99
C GLY A 326 -13.64 0.18 -2.48
N THR A 327 -14.65 0.83 -1.91
CA THR A 327 -15.03 0.62 -0.51
C THR A 327 -15.77 -0.70 -0.40
N MET A 328 -15.25 -1.61 0.41
CA MET A 328 -15.96 -2.83 0.81
C MET A 328 -16.67 -2.59 2.13
N THR A 329 -17.70 -3.38 2.41
CA THR A 329 -18.34 -3.40 3.73
C THR A 329 -18.23 -4.80 4.32
N VAL A 330 -17.60 -4.89 5.49
CA VAL A 330 -17.49 -6.13 6.27
C VAL A 330 -18.40 -6.00 7.49
N TYR A 331 -19.39 -6.88 7.56
CA TYR A 331 -20.27 -7.04 8.71
C TYR A 331 -19.79 -8.25 9.51
N GLY A 332 -19.44 -8.06 10.77
CA GLY A 332 -18.96 -9.13 11.64
C GLY A 332 -19.75 -9.19 12.95
N ILE A 333 -20.06 -10.40 13.36
CA ILE A 333 -20.59 -10.70 14.70
C ILE A 333 -19.54 -11.53 15.42
N LEU A 334 -19.07 -11.02 16.55
CA LEU A 334 -18.21 -11.77 17.47
C LEU A 334 -19.02 -12.30 18.65
N ASP A 335 -18.62 -13.46 19.15
CA ASP A 335 -19.14 -14.02 20.40
C ASP A 335 -18.51 -13.34 21.64
N SER A 336 -18.89 -13.80 22.81
CA SER A 336 -18.37 -13.29 24.09
C SER A 336 -16.89 -13.58 24.35
N GLU A 337 -16.29 -14.49 23.57
CA GLU A 337 -14.85 -14.79 23.60
C GLU A 337 -14.05 -14.00 22.54
N GLY A 338 -14.73 -13.20 21.70
CA GLY A 338 -14.12 -12.42 20.65
C GLY A 338 -13.85 -13.22 19.37
N LYS A 339 -14.49 -14.40 19.20
CA LYS A 339 -14.38 -15.20 17.99
C LYS A 339 -15.44 -14.80 16.98
N ILE A 340 -15.11 -14.87 15.70
CA ILE A 340 -16.05 -14.63 14.60
C ILE A 340 -17.15 -15.69 14.65
N LYS A 341 -18.36 -15.29 14.99
CA LYS A 341 -19.55 -16.14 14.94
C LYS A 341 -20.20 -16.11 13.56
N GLU A 342 -20.42 -14.90 13.05
CA GLU A 342 -20.96 -14.68 11.71
C GLU A 342 -20.21 -13.54 11.01
N ILE A 343 -20.06 -13.66 9.70
CA ILE A 343 -19.43 -12.63 8.88
C ILE A 343 -20.10 -12.56 7.51
N LYS A 344 -20.24 -11.35 7.00
CA LYS A 344 -20.68 -11.08 5.64
C LYS A 344 -19.82 -9.96 5.05
N ILE A 345 -19.38 -10.17 3.83
CA ILE A 345 -18.65 -9.17 3.08
C ILE A 345 -19.50 -8.78 1.87
N SER A 346 -19.83 -7.50 1.72
CA SER A 346 -20.56 -6.99 0.57
C SER A 346 -19.66 -6.10 -0.28
N GLU A 347 -19.91 -6.14 -1.57
CA GLU A 347 -19.20 -5.34 -2.56
C GLU A 347 -17.68 -5.64 -2.61
N ILE A 348 -17.32 -6.94 -2.50
CA ILE A 348 -15.95 -7.35 -2.77
C ILE A 348 -15.65 -7.04 -4.24
N ILE A 349 -14.89 -5.97 -4.46
CA ILE A 349 -14.40 -5.67 -5.79
C ILE A 349 -13.20 -6.57 -6.04
N LEU A 350 -13.46 -7.74 -6.60
CA LEU A 350 -12.45 -8.75 -6.93
C LEU A 350 -11.66 -8.42 -8.21
N TYR A 351 -11.91 -7.26 -8.81
CA TYR A 351 -11.58 -7.00 -10.19
C TYR A 351 -10.18 -6.47 -10.44
N SER A 352 -9.39 -7.22 -11.22
CA SER A 352 -8.74 -6.64 -12.38
C SER A 352 -9.62 -6.98 -13.61
N GLN A 353 -9.81 -6.07 -14.54
CA GLN A 353 -10.58 -6.26 -15.78
C GLN A 353 -10.08 -7.42 -16.69
N HIS A 354 -9.15 -8.24 -16.20
CA HIS A 354 -8.50 -9.34 -16.92
C HIS A 354 -8.86 -10.73 -16.39
N TYR A 355 -9.70 -10.84 -15.36
CA TYR A 355 -10.07 -12.13 -14.78
C TYR A 355 -11.60 -12.27 -14.74
N ASP A 356 -12.21 -12.38 -15.92
CA ASP A 356 -13.63 -12.75 -16.07
C ASP A 356 -13.96 -14.14 -15.54
N ASP A 357 -12.93 -14.93 -15.13
CA ASP A 357 -13.04 -16.32 -14.68
C ASP A 357 -12.88 -16.49 -13.16
N TYR A 358 -12.78 -15.41 -12.37
CA TYR A 358 -12.62 -15.53 -10.92
C TYR A 358 -13.96 -15.41 -10.20
N GLU A 359 -14.62 -16.54 -9.99
CA GLU A 359 -15.71 -16.66 -9.02
C GLU A 359 -15.11 -16.93 -7.63
N LEU A 360 -15.13 -15.93 -6.73
CA LEU A 360 -14.92 -16.19 -5.32
C LEU A 360 -16.14 -16.94 -4.79
N ASN A 361 -15.92 -18.13 -4.25
CA ASN A 361 -16.94 -18.77 -3.44
C ASN A 361 -17.02 -18.01 -2.09
N GLU A 362 -17.84 -16.93 -2.06
CA GLU A 362 -17.98 -16.05 -0.88
C GLU A 362 -18.42 -16.82 0.36
N GLU A 363 -19.28 -17.82 0.21
CA GLU A 363 -19.76 -18.63 1.32
C GLU A 363 -18.63 -19.47 1.91
N ALA A 364 -17.85 -20.18 1.10
CA ALA A 364 -16.72 -20.96 1.57
C ALA A 364 -15.62 -20.08 2.19
N TYR A 365 -15.39 -18.88 1.63
CA TYR A 365 -14.44 -17.94 2.15
C TYR A 365 -14.84 -17.43 3.53
N THR A 366 -16.07 -16.98 3.70
CA THR A 366 -16.58 -16.47 4.98
C THR A 366 -16.72 -17.57 6.04
N GLU A 367 -17.12 -18.80 5.65
CA GLU A 367 -17.11 -19.95 6.56
C GLU A 367 -15.71 -20.28 7.08
N GLY A 368 -14.66 -20.13 6.26
CA GLY A 368 -13.28 -20.34 6.67
C GLY A 368 -12.77 -19.34 7.73
N LEU A 369 -13.44 -18.20 7.88
CA LEU A 369 -13.11 -17.18 8.87
C LEU A 369 -13.83 -17.38 10.21
N LYS A 370 -14.92 -18.16 10.26
CA LYS A 370 -15.67 -18.41 11.50
C LYS A 370 -14.84 -19.14 12.55
N GLY A 371 -15.04 -18.81 13.80
CA GLY A 371 -14.30 -19.36 14.95
C GLY A 371 -12.91 -18.77 15.16
N LYS A 372 -12.41 -17.92 14.26
CA LYS A 372 -11.13 -17.22 14.42
C LYS A 372 -11.29 -15.98 15.28
N ASP A 373 -10.21 -15.64 15.98
CA ASP A 373 -10.06 -14.44 16.80
C ASP A 373 -8.77 -13.69 16.44
N GLY A 374 -8.47 -12.61 17.14
CA GLY A 374 -7.28 -11.80 16.88
C GLY A 374 -5.94 -12.53 17.02
N SER A 375 -5.91 -13.68 17.73
CA SER A 375 -4.71 -14.49 17.93
C SER A 375 -4.57 -15.62 16.91
N THR A 376 -5.69 -16.08 16.34
CA THR A 376 -5.75 -17.22 15.43
C THR A 376 -5.92 -16.83 13.96
N LEU A 377 -6.30 -15.57 13.69
CA LEU A 377 -6.38 -15.05 12.33
C LEU A 377 -4.96 -14.84 11.75
N SER A 378 -4.67 -15.50 10.65
CA SER A 378 -3.45 -15.29 9.86
C SER A 378 -3.73 -14.50 8.58
N GLU A 379 -2.69 -13.97 7.94
CA GLU A 379 -2.83 -13.31 6.64
C GLU A 379 -3.28 -14.30 5.55
N GLU A 380 -2.87 -15.55 5.65
CA GLU A 380 -3.26 -16.61 4.71
C GLU A 380 -4.77 -16.88 4.71
N ASP A 381 -5.44 -16.71 5.86
CA ASP A 381 -6.89 -16.91 5.99
C ASP A 381 -7.72 -15.91 5.18
N THR A 382 -7.16 -14.74 4.92
CA THR A 382 -7.82 -13.66 4.18
C THR A 382 -7.30 -13.50 2.76
N LEU A 383 -6.29 -14.29 2.36
CA LEU A 383 -5.79 -14.26 0.99
C LEU A 383 -6.88 -14.71 0.00
N ILE A 384 -7.10 -13.87 -1.00
CA ILE A 384 -7.97 -14.19 -2.14
C ILE A 384 -7.05 -14.31 -3.35
N SER A 385 -6.98 -15.52 -3.93
CA SER A 385 -6.14 -15.75 -5.11
C SER A 385 -6.54 -14.81 -6.24
N GLY A 386 -5.56 -14.10 -6.81
CA GLY A 386 -5.80 -13.08 -7.84
C GLY A 386 -6.35 -11.74 -7.32
N ALA A 387 -6.70 -11.61 -6.03
CA ALA A 387 -7.26 -10.40 -5.43
C ALA A 387 -6.60 -10.05 -4.08
N THR A 388 -5.27 -10.06 -4.04
CA THR A 388 -4.46 -9.84 -2.83
C THR A 388 -4.82 -8.53 -2.10
N ILE A 389 -5.13 -7.46 -2.83
CA ILE A 389 -5.45 -6.16 -2.22
C ILE A 389 -6.77 -6.22 -1.47
N SER A 390 -7.79 -6.82 -2.09
CA SER A 390 -9.07 -7.02 -1.43
C SER A 390 -8.94 -7.96 -0.23
N GLY A 391 -8.11 -9.02 -0.34
CA GLY A 391 -7.79 -9.91 0.78
C GLY A 391 -7.10 -9.18 1.94
N ASN A 392 -6.12 -8.33 1.65
CA ASN A 392 -5.44 -7.50 2.65
C ASN A 392 -6.40 -6.49 3.30
N ALA A 393 -7.32 -5.92 2.53
CA ALA A 393 -8.32 -5.02 3.06
C ALA A 393 -9.30 -5.73 4.01
N VAL A 394 -9.71 -6.96 3.70
CA VAL A 394 -10.49 -7.81 4.62
C VAL A 394 -9.68 -8.12 5.87
N ASN A 395 -8.40 -8.51 5.75
CA ASN A 395 -7.52 -8.77 6.89
C ASN A 395 -7.46 -7.56 7.83
N LYS A 396 -7.26 -6.36 7.25
CA LYS A 396 -7.26 -5.11 8.02
C LYS A 396 -8.58 -4.89 8.76
N ALA A 397 -9.71 -5.05 8.08
CA ALA A 397 -11.04 -4.89 8.69
C ALA A 397 -11.23 -5.85 9.88
N LEU A 398 -10.81 -7.10 9.75
CA LEU A 398 -10.91 -8.09 10.83
C LEU A 398 -10.00 -7.74 12.01
N LYS A 399 -8.76 -7.33 11.75
CA LYS A 399 -7.85 -6.86 12.81
C LYS A 399 -8.41 -5.63 13.55
N ASP A 400 -8.96 -4.68 12.82
CA ASP A 400 -9.59 -3.49 13.41
C ASP A 400 -10.84 -3.86 14.22
N MET A 401 -11.63 -4.84 13.76
CA MET A 401 -12.80 -5.36 14.46
C MET A 401 -12.41 -6.02 15.79
N PHE A 402 -11.34 -6.82 15.82
CA PHE A 402 -10.84 -7.42 17.06
C PHE A 402 -10.30 -6.35 18.02
N GLY A 403 -9.60 -5.34 17.52
CA GLY A 403 -9.17 -4.20 18.32
C GLY A 403 -10.36 -3.45 18.95
N ALA A 404 -11.40 -3.18 18.16
CA ALA A 404 -12.63 -2.55 18.65
C ALA A 404 -13.36 -3.40 19.70
N TYR A 405 -13.38 -4.72 19.54
CA TYR A 405 -13.91 -5.64 20.55
C TYR A 405 -13.14 -5.53 21.88
N GLU A 406 -11.81 -5.47 21.81
CA GLU A 406 -10.97 -5.28 23.00
C GLU A 406 -11.26 -3.93 23.68
N ASP A 407 -11.40 -2.85 22.93
CA ASP A 407 -11.75 -1.53 23.47
C ASP A 407 -13.09 -1.56 24.23
N ILE A 408 -14.11 -2.20 23.66
CA ILE A 408 -15.44 -2.32 24.28
C ILE A 408 -15.38 -3.19 25.55
N THR A 409 -14.62 -4.29 25.52
CA THR A 409 -14.59 -5.25 26.63
C THR A 409 -13.66 -4.84 27.77
N LYS A 410 -12.56 -4.14 27.44
CA LYS A 410 -11.59 -3.64 28.44
C LYS A 410 -11.98 -2.26 28.98
N GLY A 411 -12.57 -1.39 28.15
CA GLY A 411 -13.03 -0.06 28.55
C GLY A 411 -14.29 -0.06 29.44
N GLY A 412 -15.06 -1.15 29.43
CA GLY A 412 -16.26 -1.31 30.28
C GLY A 412 -16.01 -1.54 31.77
N ASN A 413 -14.75 -1.60 32.23
CA ASN A 413 -14.40 -1.74 33.65
C ASN A 413 -14.15 -0.41 34.37
N GLY A 414 -14.53 0.72 33.77
CA GLY A 414 -14.36 2.07 34.35
C GLY A 414 -15.66 2.83 34.50
N ASN A 415 -16.69 2.25 35.18
CA ASN A 415 -17.75 2.94 35.89
C ASN A 415 -18.37 2.04 36.95
#